data_d5a50732bcc89226a38878c196e63b5b
#
_entry.id   d5a50732bcc89226a38878c196e63b5b
#
_cell.length_a   1.000
_cell.length_b   1.000
_cell.length_c   1.000
_cell.angle_alpha   90.00
_cell.angle_beta   90.00
_cell.angle_gamma   90.00
#
_symmetry.space_group_name_H-M   'P 1'
#
loop_
_entity.id
_entity.type
_entity.pdbx_description
1 polymer ?
#
loop_
_entity_poly.entity_id
_entity_poly.type
_entity_poly.pdbx_seq_one_letter_code
_entity_poly.pdbx_strand_id
1 'polypeptide(L)'
;MAEEQKTHTHVLEDGTVVEHSHGEHGHHHSHAHTKAVLNRMSRAIGHMESIKRMIEDGRDCAEVLIQLSEVKSAINNTGKIILQDHIEHCIVDACLLYTSDA
;
A
#
# COMPACT_ATOMS: atom_id res chain seq x y z
N MET A 1 -2.35 -20.68 -27.35
CA MET A 1 -1.64 -19.43 -27.09
C MET A 1 -1.06 -19.52 -25.70
N ALA A 2 0.27 -19.64 -25.60
CA ALA A 2 0.93 -19.72 -24.31
C ALA A 2 0.97 -18.33 -23.67
N GLU A 3 0.34 -18.16 -22.50
CA GLU A 3 0.52 -16.97 -21.68
C GLU A 3 1.98 -16.89 -21.24
N GLU A 4 2.65 -15.86 -21.65
CA GLU A 4 4.01 -15.56 -21.25
C GLU A 4 4.04 -15.27 -19.75
N GLN A 5 4.46 -16.24 -18.96
CA GLN A 5 4.76 -16.03 -17.55
C GLN A 5 5.93 -15.02 -17.47
N LYS A 6 5.62 -13.79 -17.10
CA LYS A 6 6.66 -12.79 -16.88
C LYS A 6 7.44 -13.14 -15.62
N THR A 7 8.52 -13.87 -15.79
CA THR A 7 9.53 -14.05 -14.76
C THR A 7 10.43 -12.81 -14.74
N HIS A 8 10.69 -12.26 -13.58
CA HIS A 8 11.68 -11.20 -13.43
C HIS A 8 12.67 -11.55 -12.32
N THR A 9 13.88 -11.09 -12.50
CA THR A 9 15.00 -11.35 -11.59
C THR A 9 15.26 -10.14 -10.72
N HIS A 10 15.44 -10.36 -9.43
CA HIS A 10 15.94 -9.36 -8.50
C HIS A 10 17.35 -9.70 -8.11
N VAL A 11 18.23 -8.71 -8.16
CA VAL A 11 19.60 -8.83 -7.64
C VAL A 11 19.61 -8.22 -6.24
N LEU A 12 19.92 -9.05 -5.24
CA LEU A 12 20.06 -8.61 -3.87
C LEU A 12 21.41 -7.89 -3.68
N GLU A 13 21.54 -7.08 -2.64
CA GLU A 13 22.77 -6.30 -2.36
C GLU A 13 24.02 -7.18 -2.21
N ASP A 14 23.85 -8.45 -1.87
CA ASP A 14 24.94 -9.44 -1.76
C ASP A 14 25.34 -10.08 -3.10
N GLY A 15 24.70 -9.67 -4.21
CA GLY A 15 24.92 -10.24 -5.54
C GLY A 15 24.16 -11.51 -5.84
N THR A 16 23.30 -11.99 -4.92
CA THR A 16 22.47 -13.16 -5.15
C THR A 16 21.32 -12.83 -6.10
N VAL A 17 21.20 -13.60 -7.16
CA VAL A 17 20.10 -13.46 -8.14
C VAL A 17 18.96 -14.35 -7.71
N VAL A 18 17.81 -13.74 -7.40
CA VAL A 18 16.57 -14.46 -7.08
C VAL A 18 15.61 -14.31 -8.25
N GLU A 19 15.31 -15.43 -8.89
CA GLU A 19 14.30 -15.50 -9.93
C GLU A 19 12.99 -16.01 -9.31
N HIS A 20 11.94 -15.22 -9.42
CA HIS A 20 10.61 -15.65 -9.03
C HIS A 20 9.59 -15.32 -10.10
N SER A 21 8.67 -16.25 -10.29
CA SER A 21 7.50 -16.02 -11.13
C SER A 21 6.33 -15.63 -10.22
N HIS A 22 5.66 -14.54 -10.55
CA HIS A 22 4.37 -14.26 -9.95
C HIS A 22 3.35 -15.19 -10.63
N GLY A 23 3.18 -16.38 -10.05
CA GLY A 23 2.14 -17.30 -10.50
C GLY A 23 0.75 -16.71 -10.22
N GLU A 24 -0.22 -17.10 -11.02
CA GLU A 24 -1.62 -16.65 -10.98
C GLU A 24 -2.37 -16.91 -9.67
N HIS A 25 -1.69 -17.40 -8.64
CA HIS A 25 -2.25 -17.57 -7.30
C HIS A 25 -2.07 -16.31 -6.43
N GLY A 26 -1.86 -15.16 -7.09
CA GLY A 26 -1.91 -13.88 -6.41
C GLY A 26 -3.29 -13.72 -5.77
N HIS A 27 -3.29 -13.42 -4.47
CA HIS A 27 -4.50 -13.06 -3.76
C HIS A 27 -5.29 -12.04 -4.58
N HIS A 28 -6.51 -12.39 -4.96
CA HIS A 28 -7.41 -11.47 -5.64
C HIS A 28 -7.82 -10.36 -4.68
N HIS A 29 -6.92 -9.39 -4.47
CA HIS A 29 -7.34 -8.12 -3.90
C HIS A 29 -8.26 -7.47 -4.92
N SER A 30 -9.44 -7.07 -4.51
CA SER A 30 -10.37 -6.42 -5.42
C SER A 30 -9.65 -5.21 -6.03
N HIS A 31 -9.50 -5.17 -7.34
CA HIS A 31 -8.79 -4.11 -8.07
C HIS A 31 -9.33 -2.71 -7.74
N ALA A 32 -10.63 -2.60 -7.47
CA ALA A 32 -11.28 -1.37 -7.06
C ALA A 32 -10.74 -0.83 -5.74
N HIS A 33 -10.48 -1.70 -4.76
CA HIS A 33 -9.95 -1.33 -3.45
C HIS A 33 -8.50 -0.87 -3.54
N THR A 34 -7.68 -1.59 -4.28
CA THR A 34 -6.28 -1.24 -4.53
C THR A 34 -6.16 0.12 -5.21
N LYS A 35 -6.98 0.38 -6.23
CA LYS A 35 -6.99 1.66 -6.92
C LYS A 35 -7.37 2.82 -5.99
N ALA A 36 -8.37 2.63 -5.14
CA ALA A 36 -8.80 3.63 -4.16
C ALA A 36 -7.67 3.95 -3.17
N VAL A 37 -6.97 2.93 -2.67
CA VAL A 37 -5.83 3.09 -1.77
C VAL A 37 -4.68 3.83 -2.46
N LEU A 38 -4.32 3.46 -3.67
CA LEU A 38 -3.26 4.13 -4.43
C LEU A 38 -3.60 5.59 -4.72
N ASN A 39 -4.86 5.90 -5.01
CA ASN A 39 -5.32 7.28 -5.20
C ASN A 39 -5.21 8.11 -3.91
N ARG A 40 -5.53 7.52 -2.76
CA ARG A 40 -5.34 8.15 -1.45
C ARG A 40 -3.88 8.43 -1.16
N MET A 41 -2.99 7.49 -1.47
CA MET A 41 -1.55 7.66 -1.31
C MET A 41 -1.01 8.76 -2.21
N SER A 42 -1.42 8.80 -3.47
CA SER A 42 -1.02 9.85 -4.40
C SER A 42 -1.43 11.25 -3.92
N ARG A 43 -2.63 11.38 -3.36
CA ARG A 43 -3.07 12.64 -2.75
C ARG A 43 -2.24 13.02 -1.53
N ALA A 44 -1.91 12.06 -0.68
CA ALA A 44 -1.06 12.29 0.49
C ALA A 44 0.36 12.72 0.09
N ILE A 45 0.93 12.09 -0.93
CA ILE A 45 2.24 12.46 -1.49
C ILE A 45 2.21 13.91 -2.01
N GLY A 46 1.22 14.26 -2.81
CA GLY A 46 1.06 15.64 -3.31
C GLY A 46 0.87 16.66 -2.18
N HIS A 47 0.12 16.29 -1.15
CA HIS A 47 -0.06 17.13 0.02
C HIS A 47 1.26 17.33 0.80
N MET A 48 2.05 16.26 0.97
CA MET A 48 3.38 16.36 1.60
C MET A 48 4.32 17.25 0.81
N GLU A 49 4.32 17.18 -0.51
CA GLU A 49 5.11 18.06 -1.36
C GLU A 49 4.69 19.52 -1.21
N SER A 50 3.39 19.77 -1.09
CA SER A 50 2.86 21.12 -0.83
C SER A 50 3.33 21.66 0.52
N ILE A 51 3.33 20.83 1.57
CA ILE A 51 3.81 21.20 2.89
C ILE A 51 5.32 21.52 2.85
N LYS A 52 6.08 20.73 2.13
CA LYS A 52 7.50 20.97 1.93
C LYS A 52 7.74 22.35 1.32
N ARG A 53 6.98 22.74 0.31
CA ARG A 53 7.04 24.09 -0.28
C ARG A 53 6.65 25.18 0.72
N MET A 54 5.65 24.94 1.57
CA MET A 54 5.27 25.87 2.61
C MET A 54 6.43 26.16 3.57
N ILE A 55 7.19 25.13 3.95
CA ILE A 55 8.37 25.25 4.80
C ILE A 55 9.48 26.02 4.08
N GLU A 56 9.75 25.68 2.83
CA GLU A 56 10.73 26.36 1.99
C GLU A 56 10.42 27.86 1.82
N ASP A 57 9.13 28.20 1.71
CA ASP A 57 8.63 29.57 1.55
C ASP A 57 8.55 30.33 2.88
N GLY A 58 8.88 29.71 3.99
CA GLY A 58 8.83 30.34 5.31
C GLY A 58 7.43 30.62 5.85
N ARG A 59 6.45 29.79 5.48
CA ARG A 59 5.07 29.92 5.97
C ARG A 59 5.01 29.73 7.48
N ASP A 60 3.99 30.30 8.09
CA ASP A 60 3.77 30.21 9.52
C ASP A 60 3.75 28.77 10.04
N CYS A 61 4.46 28.52 11.14
CA CYS A 61 4.56 27.19 11.76
C CYS A 61 3.19 26.61 12.12
N ALA A 62 2.25 27.42 12.57
CA ALA A 62 0.90 26.97 12.90
C ALA A 62 0.17 26.42 11.67
N GLU A 63 0.28 27.10 10.52
CA GLU A 63 -0.29 26.62 9.25
C GLU A 63 0.34 25.29 8.82
N VAL A 64 1.67 25.18 8.91
CA VAL A 64 2.41 23.97 8.56
C VAL A 64 1.98 22.80 9.45
N LEU A 65 1.85 23.02 10.76
CA LEU A 65 1.43 21.99 11.71
C LEU A 65 0.00 21.50 11.45
N ILE A 66 -0.92 22.40 11.08
CA ILE A 66 -2.28 22.04 10.70
C ILE A 66 -2.27 21.13 9.47
N GLN A 67 -1.51 21.49 8.45
CA GLN A 67 -1.39 20.71 7.22
C GLN A 67 -0.75 19.34 7.48
N LEU A 68 0.27 19.26 8.30
CA LEU A 68 0.89 18.01 8.72
C LEU A 68 -0.09 17.11 9.47
N SER A 69 -0.92 17.67 10.33
CA SER A 69 -1.96 16.95 11.05
C SER A 69 -2.99 16.33 10.08
N GLU A 70 -3.36 17.07 9.04
CA GLU A 70 -4.28 16.59 8.00
C GLU A 70 -3.67 15.41 7.21
N VAL A 71 -2.40 15.51 6.82
CA VAL A 71 -1.69 14.42 6.13
C VAL A 71 -1.57 13.20 7.03
N LYS A 72 -1.21 13.39 8.28
CA LYS A 72 -1.14 12.31 9.28
C LYS A 72 -2.46 11.55 9.36
N SER A 73 -3.57 12.28 9.44
CA SER A 73 -4.91 11.67 9.47
C SER A 73 -5.23 10.91 8.19
N ALA A 74 -4.88 11.46 7.03
CA ALA A 74 -5.09 10.82 5.73
C ALA A 74 -4.29 9.53 5.62
N ILE A 75 -3.02 9.53 6.04
CA ILE A 75 -2.17 8.34 6.06
C ILE A 75 -2.73 7.29 7.01
N ASN A 76 -3.12 7.71 8.20
CA ASN A 76 -3.71 6.81 9.21
C ASN A 76 -5.00 6.16 8.69
N ASN A 77 -5.87 6.93 8.06
CA ASN A 77 -7.10 6.41 7.46
C ASN A 77 -6.84 5.42 6.32
N THR A 78 -5.83 5.69 5.50
CA THR A 78 -5.40 4.78 4.44
C THR A 78 -4.91 3.46 5.04
N GLY A 79 -4.12 3.53 6.10
CA GLY A 79 -3.67 2.35 6.84
C GLY A 79 -4.83 1.54 7.41
N LYS A 80 -5.85 2.19 7.95
CA LYS A 80 -7.06 1.52 8.45
C LYS A 80 -7.82 0.78 7.36
N ILE A 81 -7.92 1.37 6.18
CA ILE A 81 -8.58 0.75 5.02
C ILE A 81 -7.83 -0.52 4.61
N ILE A 82 -6.51 -0.45 4.53
CA ILE A 82 -5.65 -1.60 4.19
C ILE A 82 -5.78 -2.68 5.26
N LEU A 83 -5.72 -2.31 6.52
CA LEU A 83 -5.84 -3.25 7.63
C LEU A 83 -7.20 -3.93 7.66
N GLN A 84 -8.27 -3.18 7.45
CA GLN A 84 -9.63 -3.72 7.40
C GLN A 84 -9.79 -4.74 6.28
N ASP A 85 -9.27 -4.42 5.09
CA ASP A 85 -9.28 -5.33 3.95
C ASP A 85 -8.47 -6.60 4.23
N HIS A 86 -7.29 -6.44 4.84
CA HIS A 86 -6.45 -7.55 5.24
C HIS A 86 -7.13 -8.46 6.27
N ILE A 87 -7.78 -7.88 7.28
CA ILE A 87 -8.52 -8.63 8.30
C ILE A 87 -9.69 -9.40 7.67
N GLU A 88 -10.48 -8.77 6.83
CA GLU A 88 -11.62 -9.39 6.15
C GLU A 88 -11.20 -10.60 5.31
N HIS A 89 -10.10 -10.49 4.58
CA HIS A 89 -9.63 -11.57 3.70
C HIS A 89 -8.80 -12.62 4.45
N CYS A 90 -7.83 -12.21 5.25
CA CYS A 90 -6.93 -13.15 5.93
C CYS A 90 -7.57 -13.88 7.11
N ILE A 91 -8.43 -13.24 7.90
CA ILE A 91 -9.10 -13.89 9.02
C ILE A 91 -10.17 -14.86 8.53
N VAL A 92 -10.91 -14.51 7.49
CA VAL A 92 -11.88 -15.41 6.88
C VAL A 92 -11.17 -16.67 6.36
N ASP A 93 -10.07 -16.52 5.64
CA ASP A 93 -9.26 -17.64 5.14
C ASP A 93 -8.68 -18.47 6.29
N ALA A 94 -8.18 -17.85 7.35
CA ALA A 94 -7.69 -18.55 8.53
C ALA A 94 -8.80 -19.31 9.26
N CYS A 95 -9.99 -18.75 9.38
CA CYS A 95 -11.15 -19.41 9.97
C CYS A 95 -11.60 -20.62 9.14
N LEU A 96 -11.59 -20.51 7.80
CA LEU A 96 -11.90 -21.62 6.92
C LEU A 96 -10.88 -22.74 7.04
N LEU A 97 -9.59 -22.44 7.13
CA LEU A 97 -8.53 -23.41 7.36
C LEU A 97 -8.66 -24.11 8.74
N TYR A 98 -9.03 -23.36 9.76
CA TYR A 98 -9.24 -23.90 11.11
C TYR A 98 -10.44 -24.82 11.21
N THR A 99 -11.51 -24.56 10.46
CA THR A 99 -12.72 -25.41 10.44
C THR A 99 -12.56 -26.63 9.56
N SER A 100 -11.62 -26.65 8.61
CA SER A 100 -11.35 -27.82 7.77
C SER A 100 -10.46 -28.88 8.44
N ASP A 101 -9.77 -28.52 9.52
CA ASP A 101 -8.89 -29.42 10.31
C ASP A 101 -9.59 -30.10 11.51
N ALA A 102 -10.88 -29.92 11.62
CA ALA A 102 -11.65 -30.56 12.70
C ALA A 102 -12.05 -32.01 12.35
#